data_8b8a4af55c3418a94f958a7f5ff5b370
#
_entry.id   8b8a4af55c3418a94f958a7f5ff5b370
#
_cell.length_a   1.000
_cell.length_b   1.000
_cell.length_c   1.000
_cell.angle_alpha   90.00
_cell.angle_beta   90.00
_cell.angle_gamma   90.00
#
_symmetry.space_group_name_H-M   'P 1'
#
loop_
_entity.id
_entity.type
_entity.pdbx_description
1 polymer ?
#
loop_
_entity_poly.entity_id
_entity_poly.type
_entity_poly.pdbx_seq_one_letter_code
_entity_poly.pdbx_strand_id
1 'polypeptide(L)'
;MNYYVIAGEASGDLHGSNLIKAIKQTDAQANFRCWGGDLMQVQGAEIVKHYKQLAFMGFVEVALHLRTILNNIKFCKEDILAHKPDALILVDYPGFNLRIAKWAKQQGIRVFYYISPTVWAWKENRIDTIKNCVERLYVILPFEKNFYAKRGVEVDYFGHPLADILKQEQCKIASKDEFLKKHNLSEKPIIAILPGSRVQEIKKMLPVMLQVVQNFPEYQFVVAGTTSLPKELYDVAMQNTSAKLIFNDTYALMHHAKAGIIKSGTSSLEAALFKLPHVVCYTANKLSYRIAKQIVNKELKYISLVNLILDKPVVTELIQQDFTSENITLEVKKMLTEEKSFQILADYNLLISMLQDENISTKIANDIVNRLRATPH
;
A
#
# COMPACT_ATOMS: atom_id res chain seq x y z
N MET A 1 -16.31 14.96 19.57
CA MET A 1 -15.34 14.13 20.29
C MET A 1 -13.92 14.49 19.89
N ASN A 2 -12.93 14.20 20.74
CA ASN A 2 -11.52 14.45 20.47
C ASN A 2 -10.85 13.15 20.03
N TYR A 3 -10.19 13.19 18.89
CA TYR A 3 -9.51 12.03 18.30
C TYR A 3 -8.01 12.29 18.20
N TYR A 4 -7.22 11.27 18.53
CA TYR A 4 -5.78 11.30 18.26
C TYR A 4 -5.45 10.23 17.21
N VAL A 5 -4.87 10.63 16.07
CA VAL A 5 -4.61 9.72 14.95
C VAL A 5 -3.11 9.61 14.71
N ILE A 6 -2.60 8.38 14.55
CA ILE A 6 -1.18 8.15 14.26
C ILE A 6 -1.02 7.36 12.97
N ALA A 7 -0.42 8.03 11.97
CA ALA A 7 0.03 7.44 10.71
C ALA A 7 1.51 7.79 10.47
N GLY A 8 2.34 6.81 10.20
CA GLY A 8 3.80 6.98 10.08
C GLY A 8 4.34 7.03 8.65
N GLU A 9 3.47 6.93 7.64
CA GLU A 9 3.85 6.85 6.23
C GLU A 9 2.84 7.58 5.33
N ALA A 10 3.21 7.85 4.07
CA ALA A 10 2.34 8.53 3.11
C ALA A 10 1.02 7.78 2.84
N SER A 11 1.05 6.44 2.77
CA SER A 11 -0.16 5.62 2.64
C SER A 11 -1.07 5.76 3.85
N GLY A 12 -0.49 5.80 5.06
CA GLY A 12 -1.22 6.03 6.29
C GLY A 12 -1.86 7.41 6.35
N ASP A 13 -1.18 8.46 5.85
CA ASP A 13 -1.72 9.81 5.72
C ASP A 13 -2.95 9.83 4.79
N LEU A 14 -2.87 9.16 3.65
CA LEU A 14 -3.98 9.03 2.71
C LEU A 14 -5.20 8.32 3.33
N HIS A 15 -4.99 7.16 3.96
CA HIS A 15 -6.08 6.41 4.58
C HIS A 15 -6.63 7.11 5.81
N GLY A 16 -5.77 7.73 6.62
CA GLY A 16 -6.16 8.54 7.76
C GLY A 16 -6.98 9.77 7.36
N SER A 17 -6.60 10.45 6.27
CA SER A 17 -7.33 11.62 5.78
C SER A 17 -8.76 11.26 5.33
N ASN A 18 -8.94 10.13 4.64
CA ASN A 18 -10.26 9.64 4.24
C ASN A 18 -11.11 9.25 5.47
N LEU A 19 -10.50 8.64 6.48
CA LEU A 19 -11.18 8.31 7.73
C LEU A 19 -11.58 9.57 8.51
N ILE A 20 -10.71 10.58 8.61
CA ILE A 20 -11.02 11.87 9.25
C ILE A 20 -12.19 12.55 8.55
N LYS A 21 -12.17 12.61 7.21
CA LYS A 21 -13.29 13.15 6.41
C LYS A 21 -14.60 12.43 6.72
N ALA A 22 -14.57 11.10 6.81
CA ALA A 22 -15.76 10.30 7.11
C ALA A 22 -16.25 10.48 8.56
N ILE A 23 -15.34 10.54 9.55
CA ILE A 23 -15.74 10.80 10.95
C ILE A 23 -16.41 12.17 11.09
N LYS A 24 -15.90 13.21 10.42
CA LYS A 24 -16.52 14.55 10.44
C LYS A 24 -17.94 14.58 9.89
N GLN A 25 -18.30 13.67 9.00
CA GLN A 25 -19.68 13.53 8.52
C GLN A 25 -20.61 12.95 9.58
N THR A 26 -20.10 12.11 10.48
CA THR A 26 -20.86 11.43 11.53
C THR A 26 -20.80 12.18 12.88
N ASP A 27 -19.68 12.86 13.13
CA ASP A 27 -19.41 13.70 14.30
C ASP A 27 -18.92 15.09 13.85
N ALA A 28 -19.87 16.01 13.61
CA ALA A 28 -19.57 17.34 13.09
C ALA A 28 -18.70 18.19 14.04
N GLN A 29 -18.64 17.85 15.34
CA GLN A 29 -17.80 18.52 16.34
C GLN A 29 -16.47 17.78 16.60
N ALA A 30 -16.10 16.84 15.74
CA ALA A 30 -14.87 16.08 15.89
C ALA A 30 -13.62 16.96 15.75
N ASN A 31 -12.75 16.88 16.75
CA ASN A 31 -11.44 17.52 16.75
C ASN A 31 -10.36 16.44 16.55
N PHE A 32 -9.38 16.74 15.70
CA PHE A 32 -8.33 15.80 15.37
C PHE A 32 -6.94 16.37 15.64
N ARG A 33 -6.15 15.66 16.45
CA ARG A 33 -4.73 15.89 16.66
C ARG A 33 -3.97 14.68 16.12
N CYS A 34 -2.99 14.91 15.22
CA CYS A 34 -2.48 13.83 14.39
C CYS A 34 -0.94 13.81 14.27
N TRP A 35 -0.41 12.60 14.20
CA TRP A 35 0.84 12.31 13.51
C TRP A 35 0.47 11.84 12.11
N GLY A 36 0.84 12.59 11.07
CA GLY A 36 0.37 12.32 9.71
C GLY A 36 1.06 13.24 8.72
N GLY A 37 0.33 13.75 7.74
CA GLY A 37 0.87 14.62 6.71
C GLY A 37 -0.13 15.61 6.15
N ASP A 38 0.20 16.10 4.95
CA ASP A 38 -0.53 17.18 4.29
C ASP A 38 -2.00 16.82 4.00
N LEU A 39 -2.29 15.54 3.71
CA LEU A 39 -3.66 15.10 3.39
C LEU A 39 -4.57 15.13 4.62
N MET A 40 -4.08 14.68 5.80
CA MET A 40 -4.84 14.83 7.05
C MET A 40 -5.03 16.30 7.42
N GLN A 41 -4.00 17.15 7.20
CA GLN A 41 -4.08 18.58 7.47
C GLN A 41 -5.17 19.26 6.63
N VAL A 42 -5.29 18.91 5.34
CA VAL A 42 -6.34 19.41 4.44
C VAL A 42 -7.75 19.03 4.95
N GLN A 43 -7.90 17.92 5.67
CA GLN A 43 -9.16 17.56 6.33
C GLN A 43 -9.37 18.32 7.65
N GLY A 44 -8.52 19.28 7.99
CA GLY A 44 -8.61 20.12 9.19
C GLY A 44 -8.13 19.43 10.45
N ALA A 45 -7.18 18.51 10.36
CA ALA A 45 -6.48 17.94 11.51
C ALA A 45 -5.28 18.82 11.89
N GLU A 46 -5.02 18.93 13.19
CA GLU A 46 -3.79 19.54 13.71
C GLU A 46 -2.63 18.54 13.61
N ILE A 47 -1.62 18.84 12.79
CA ILE A 47 -0.46 17.96 12.61
C ILE A 47 0.64 18.31 13.64
N VAL A 48 0.83 17.41 14.59
CA VAL A 48 1.87 17.51 15.63
C VAL A 48 3.22 17.06 15.11
N LYS A 49 3.24 16.01 14.32
CA LYS A 49 4.46 15.42 13.75
C LYS A 49 4.19 14.94 12.32
N HIS A 50 4.97 15.46 11.37
CA HIS A 50 4.83 15.06 9.97
C HIS A 50 5.53 13.72 9.71
N TYR A 51 4.90 12.78 8.97
CA TYR A 51 5.44 11.44 8.70
C TYR A 51 6.83 11.47 8.02
N LYS A 52 7.14 12.49 7.22
CA LYS A 52 8.48 12.69 6.62
C LYS A 52 9.59 12.76 7.67
N GLN A 53 9.26 13.15 8.91
CA GLN A 53 10.20 13.20 10.05
C GLN A 53 10.31 11.84 10.77
N LEU A 54 9.51 10.85 10.39
CA LEU A 54 9.44 9.52 11.01
C LEU A 54 10.06 8.42 10.14
N ALA A 55 10.46 8.74 8.92
CA ALA A 55 10.93 7.81 7.90
C ALA A 55 12.33 7.26 8.22
N PHE A 56 12.40 6.36 9.20
CA PHE A 56 13.59 5.52 9.45
C PHE A 56 13.30 4.12 8.91
N MET A 57 13.80 3.78 7.72
CA MET A 57 13.57 2.50 7.07
C MET A 57 14.86 1.68 6.98
N GLY A 58 14.80 0.44 7.48
CA GLY A 58 15.91 -0.51 7.45
C GLY A 58 16.50 -0.80 8.84
N PHE A 59 17.03 -2.01 9.00
CA PHE A 59 17.58 -2.45 10.30
C PHE A 59 18.73 -1.57 10.79
N VAL A 60 19.58 -1.09 9.87
CA VAL A 60 20.74 -0.26 10.19
C VAL A 60 20.30 1.15 10.58
N GLU A 61 19.38 1.75 9.84
CA GLU A 61 18.84 3.08 10.12
C GLU A 61 18.07 3.12 11.44
N VAL A 62 17.25 2.09 11.71
CA VAL A 62 16.55 1.96 13.00
C VAL A 62 17.52 1.85 14.17
N ALA A 63 18.62 1.10 14.01
CA ALA A 63 19.65 1.00 15.07
C ALA A 63 20.36 2.33 15.33
N LEU A 64 20.71 3.07 14.27
CA LEU A 64 21.37 4.38 14.37
C LEU A 64 20.45 5.45 14.99
N HIS A 65 19.14 5.35 14.78
CA HIS A 65 18.16 6.34 15.25
C HIS A 65 17.33 5.89 16.46
N LEU A 66 17.78 4.86 17.19
CA LEU A 66 17.04 4.29 18.33
C LEU A 66 16.67 5.34 19.37
N ARG A 67 17.59 6.26 19.69
CA ARG A 67 17.35 7.37 20.65
C ARG A 67 16.24 8.31 20.16
N THR A 68 16.22 8.63 18.88
CA THR A 68 15.18 9.46 18.26
C THR A 68 13.83 8.78 18.31
N ILE A 69 13.77 7.47 18.04
CA ILE A 69 12.54 6.66 18.12
C ILE A 69 11.98 6.64 19.55
N LEU A 70 12.85 6.44 20.55
CA LEU A 70 12.45 6.46 21.96
C LEU A 70 11.96 7.84 22.41
N ASN A 71 12.62 8.91 21.98
CA ASN A 71 12.18 10.29 22.25
C ASN A 71 10.83 10.59 21.58
N ASN A 72 10.62 10.11 20.35
CA ASN A 72 9.33 10.24 19.67
C ASN A 72 8.22 9.49 20.40
N ILE A 73 8.49 8.28 20.94
CA ILE A 73 7.51 7.54 21.75
C ILE A 73 7.16 8.32 23.03
N LYS A 74 8.16 8.87 23.71
CA LYS A 74 7.95 9.68 24.93
C LYS A 74 7.10 10.91 24.62
N PHE A 75 7.51 11.69 23.63
CA PHE A 75 6.77 12.89 23.20
C PHE A 75 5.32 12.56 22.79
N CYS A 76 5.11 11.49 22.01
CA CYS A 76 3.76 11.07 21.61
C CYS A 76 2.86 10.76 22.82
N LYS A 77 3.40 10.07 23.84
CA LYS A 77 2.65 9.75 25.07
C LYS A 77 2.27 11.00 25.85
N GLU A 78 3.21 11.94 26.03
CA GLU A 78 2.99 13.21 26.72
C GLU A 78 1.93 14.04 25.99
N ASP A 79 2.00 14.09 24.67
CA ASP A 79 1.08 14.86 23.84
C ASP A 79 -0.34 14.24 23.85
N ILE A 80 -0.47 12.92 23.81
CA ILE A 80 -1.76 12.23 23.94
C ILE A 80 -2.40 12.53 25.30
N LEU A 81 -1.63 12.49 26.40
CA LEU A 81 -2.17 12.81 27.73
C LEU A 81 -2.63 14.28 27.83
N ALA A 82 -1.89 15.20 27.24
CA ALA A 82 -2.25 16.62 27.22
C ALA A 82 -3.54 16.88 26.42
N HIS A 83 -3.73 16.15 25.30
CA HIS A 83 -4.90 16.28 24.43
C HIS A 83 -6.13 15.59 25.00
N LYS A 84 -6.00 14.57 25.85
CA LYS A 84 -7.10 13.79 26.46
C LYS A 84 -8.12 13.30 25.42
N PRO A 85 -7.70 12.48 24.44
CA PRO A 85 -8.62 12.05 23.39
C PRO A 85 -9.64 11.05 23.90
N ASP A 86 -10.85 11.09 23.34
CA ASP A 86 -11.89 10.06 23.53
C ASP A 86 -11.50 8.75 22.83
N ALA A 87 -10.73 8.84 21.75
CA ALA A 87 -10.22 7.68 21.02
C ALA A 87 -8.82 7.94 20.42
N LEU A 88 -8.01 6.89 20.49
CA LEU A 88 -6.73 6.78 19.77
C LEU A 88 -6.92 5.88 18.53
N ILE A 89 -6.70 6.43 17.34
CA ILE A 89 -6.80 5.71 16.07
C ILE A 89 -5.40 5.50 15.51
N LEU A 90 -5.00 4.24 15.37
CA LEU A 90 -3.69 3.83 14.87
C LEU A 90 -3.83 3.35 13.44
N VAL A 91 -3.08 3.94 12.50
CA VAL A 91 -3.12 3.56 11.08
C VAL A 91 -1.81 2.91 10.70
N ASP A 92 -1.83 1.59 10.39
CA ASP A 92 -0.64 0.80 10.05
C ASP A 92 0.55 1.07 11.02
N TYR A 93 1.79 1.24 10.53
CA TYR A 93 3.00 1.63 11.28
C TYR A 93 3.25 0.82 12.58
N PRO A 94 3.24 -0.52 12.51
CA PRO A 94 3.12 -1.39 13.68
C PRO A 94 4.29 -1.31 14.67
N GLY A 95 5.48 -0.98 14.22
CA GLY A 95 6.67 -0.89 15.06
C GLY A 95 6.55 0.19 16.14
N PHE A 96 5.84 1.26 15.85
CA PHE A 96 5.55 2.38 16.74
C PHE A 96 4.17 2.21 17.39
N ASN A 97 3.16 2.00 16.57
CA ASN A 97 1.75 2.01 16.96
C ASN A 97 1.41 0.95 18.03
N LEU A 98 1.96 -0.27 17.93
CA LEU A 98 1.69 -1.29 18.96
C LEU A 98 2.32 -0.96 20.33
N ARG A 99 3.43 -0.21 20.37
CA ARG A 99 4.00 0.28 21.64
C ARG A 99 3.13 1.36 22.28
N ILE A 100 2.56 2.24 21.44
CA ILE A 100 1.61 3.25 21.91
C ILE A 100 0.31 2.59 22.34
N ALA A 101 -0.23 1.61 21.59
CA ALA A 101 -1.45 0.86 21.96
C ALA A 101 -1.32 0.20 23.35
N LYS A 102 -0.19 -0.48 23.60
CA LYS A 102 0.05 -1.13 24.91
C LYS A 102 0.04 -0.13 26.06
N TRP A 103 0.65 1.03 25.88
CA TRP A 103 0.67 2.09 26.88
C TRP A 103 -0.71 2.77 27.01
N ALA A 104 -1.39 3.08 25.92
CA ALA A 104 -2.71 3.73 25.92
C ALA A 104 -3.76 2.89 26.68
N LYS A 105 -3.72 1.56 26.51
CA LYS A 105 -4.56 0.63 27.29
C LYS A 105 -4.34 0.77 28.79
N GLN A 106 -3.09 0.97 29.25
CA GLN A 106 -2.78 1.19 30.67
C GLN A 106 -3.28 2.54 31.18
N GLN A 107 -3.49 3.51 30.30
CA GLN A 107 -4.07 4.82 30.63
C GLN A 107 -5.61 4.85 30.51
N GLY A 108 -6.25 3.72 30.18
CA GLY A 108 -7.71 3.67 29.98
C GLY A 108 -8.18 4.28 28.65
N ILE A 109 -7.27 4.62 27.71
CA ILE A 109 -7.61 5.23 26.44
C ILE A 109 -8.10 4.13 25.47
N ARG A 110 -9.23 4.36 24.81
CA ARG A 110 -9.81 3.46 23.81
C ARG A 110 -8.97 3.47 22.53
N VAL A 111 -8.57 2.30 22.05
CA VAL A 111 -7.65 2.14 20.91
C VAL A 111 -8.36 1.44 19.77
N PHE A 112 -8.45 2.12 18.63
CA PHE A 112 -8.89 1.56 17.36
C PHE A 112 -7.69 1.42 16.42
N TYR A 113 -7.62 0.30 15.70
CA TYR A 113 -6.49 0.06 14.79
C TYR A 113 -7.02 -0.16 13.36
N TYR A 114 -6.62 0.70 12.45
CA TYR A 114 -6.99 0.63 11.04
C TYR A 114 -5.78 0.23 10.20
N ILE A 115 -5.98 -0.69 9.29
CA ILE A 115 -4.94 -1.35 8.47
C ILE A 115 -4.03 -2.20 9.36
N SER A 116 -4.43 -3.45 9.51
CA SER A 116 -3.73 -4.45 10.31
C SER A 116 -2.24 -4.57 9.94
N PRO A 117 -1.36 -4.73 10.92
CA PRO A 117 -0.01 -5.22 10.63
C PRO A 117 -0.05 -6.54 9.87
N THR A 118 0.88 -6.75 8.94
CA THR A 118 1.02 -8.00 8.16
C THR A 118 1.54 -9.17 9.02
N VAL A 119 0.89 -9.43 10.17
CA VAL A 119 1.31 -10.46 11.14
C VAL A 119 1.16 -11.88 10.59
N TRP A 120 0.31 -12.08 9.61
CA TRP A 120 0.16 -13.33 8.87
C TRP A 120 1.41 -13.69 8.05
N ALA A 121 2.21 -12.70 7.66
CA ALA A 121 3.46 -12.90 6.94
C ALA A 121 4.67 -13.00 7.87
N TRP A 122 4.68 -12.27 9.00
CA TRP A 122 5.83 -12.22 9.92
C TRP A 122 5.46 -11.60 11.27
N LYS A 123 6.21 -11.94 12.33
CA LYS A 123 6.01 -11.42 13.70
C LYS A 123 4.60 -11.67 14.26
N GLU A 124 4.14 -12.90 14.16
CA GLU A 124 2.84 -13.34 14.67
C GLU A 124 2.64 -13.05 16.16
N ASN A 125 3.72 -12.96 16.94
CA ASN A 125 3.68 -12.60 18.37
C ASN A 125 3.07 -11.20 18.66
N ARG A 126 2.88 -10.37 17.66
CA ARG A 126 2.16 -9.09 17.78
C ARG A 126 0.66 -9.27 18.04
N ILE A 127 0.11 -10.43 17.73
CA ILE A 127 -1.31 -10.75 17.91
C ILE A 127 -1.72 -10.60 19.37
N ASP A 128 -0.86 -11.02 20.30
CA ASP A 128 -1.15 -10.88 21.75
C ASP A 128 -1.31 -9.41 22.14
N THR A 129 -0.47 -8.51 21.59
CA THR A 129 -0.61 -7.08 21.85
C THR A 129 -1.90 -6.53 21.26
N ILE A 130 -2.25 -6.95 20.03
CA ILE A 130 -3.49 -6.53 19.37
C ILE A 130 -4.69 -7.00 20.21
N LYS A 131 -4.74 -8.29 20.56
CA LYS A 131 -5.82 -8.89 21.34
C LYS A 131 -6.06 -8.19 22.69
N ASN A 132 -4.97 -7.82 23.37
CA ASN A 132 -5.07 -7.28 24.72
C ASN A 132 -5.21 -5.75 24.78
N CYS A 133 -4.81 -5.03 23.72
CA CYS A 133 -4.67 -3.58 23.77
C CYS A 133 -5.53 -2.80 22.75
N VAL A 134 -6.04 -3.48 21.74
CA VAL A 134 -6.86 -2.86 20.68
C VAL A 134 -8.32 -3.24 20.92
N GLU A 135 -9.19 -2.24 20.99
CA GLU A 135 -10.61 -2.46 21.17
C GLU A 135 -11.27 -3.00 19.90
N ARG A 136 -10.89 -2.43 18.75
CA ARG A 136 -11.35 -2.88 17.44
C ARG A 136 -10.24 -2.78 16.41
N LEU A 137 -10.08 -3.85 15.62
CA LEU A 137 -9.13 -3.93 14.51
C LEU A 137 -9.92 -3.98 13.19
N TYR A 138 -9.65 -3.01 12.31
CA TYR A 138 -10.19 -2.96 10.95
C TYR A 138 -9.13 -3.47 9.98
N VAL A 139 -9.37 -4.66 9.44
CA VAL A 139 -8.48 -5.33 8.49
C VAL A 139 -8.85 -4.94 7.05
N ILE A 140 -7.89 -5.05 6.12
CA ILE A 140 -8.09 -4.63 4.73
C ILE A 140 -8.00 -5.79 3.73
N LEU A 141 -7.57 -6.97 4.16
CA LEU A 141 -7.50 -8.15 3.31
C LEU A 141 -8.55 -9.18 3.73
N PRO A 142 -9.32 -9.78 2.79
CA PRO A 142 -10.45 -10.66 3.11
C PRO A 142 -10.05 -11.85 3.98
N PHE A 143 -8.88 -12.44 3.74
CA PHE A 143 -8.40 -13.61 4.46
C PHE A 143 -7.97 -13.31 5.91
N GLU A 144 -7.69 -12.05 6.25
CA GLU A 144 -7.28 -11.64 7.61
C GLU A 144 -8.38 -11.93 8.62
N LYS A 145 -9.66 -11.83 8.24
CA LYS A 145 -10.77 -12.16 9.14
C LYS A 145 -10.67 -13.61 9.65
N ASN A 146 -10.46 -14.56 8.76
CA ASN A 146 -10.29 -15.97 9.10
C ASN A 146 -8.97 -16.22 9.85
N PHE A 147 -7.91 -15.52 9.47
CA PHE A 147 -6.61 -15.61 10.13
C PHE A 147 -6.68 -15.19 11.60
N TYR A 148 -7.32 -14.07 11.90
CA TYR A 148 -7.48 -13.56 13.26
C TYR A 148 -8.50 -14.38 14.07
N ALA A 149 -9.61 -14.82 13.46
CA ALA A 149 -10.60 -15.65 14.12
C ALA A 149 -10.01 -16.96 14.66
N LYS A 150 -9.14 -17.64 13.89
CA LYS A 150 -8.40 -18.85 14.33
C LYS A 150 -7.52 -18.60 15.56
N ARG A 151 -7.20 -17.34 15.89
CA ARG A 151 -6.36 -16.94 17.04
C ARG A 151 -7.15 -16.26 18.15
N GLY A 152 -8.48 -16.34 18.05
CA GLY A 152 -9.39 -15.77 19.05
C GLY A 152 -9.37 -14.25 19.11
N VAL A 153 -9.15 -13.59 17.98
CA VAL A 153 -9.25 -12.13 17.82
C VAL A 153 -10.37 -11.82 16.84
N GLU A 154 -11.33 -11.03 17.29
CA GLU A 154 -12.43 -10.55 16.47
C GLU A 154 -12.00 -9.27 15.71
N VAL A 155 -12.22 -9.24 14.39
CA VAL A 155 -11.83 -8.13 13.52
C VAL A 155 -12.95 -7.81 12.54
N ASP A 156 -12.98 -6.56 12.05
CA ASP A 156 -13.91 -6.14 11.01
C ASP A 156 -13.21 -5.99 9.67
N TYR A 157 -13.86 -6.47 8.64
CA TYR A 157 -13.50 -6.28 7.24
C TYR A 157 -14.65 -5.58 6.52
N PHE A 158 -14.43 -4.36 6.04
CA PHE A 158 -15.38 -3.55 5.28
C PHE A 158 -14.93 -3.33 3.83
N GLY A 159 -14.02 -4.15 3.33
CA GLY A 159 -13.40 -3.99 2.01
C GLY A 159 -11.99 -3.41 2.07
N HIS A 160 -11.38 -3.25 0.90
CA HIS A 160 -10.02 -2.71 0.77
C HIS A 160 -10.09 -1.22 0.40
N PRO A 161 -9.52 -0.30 1.21
CA PRO A 161 -9.67 1.15 0.99
C PRO A 161 -9.12 1.65 -0.35
N LEU A 162 -8.18 0.91 -0.93
CA LEU A 162 -7.67 1.18 -2.27
C LEU A 162 -8.75 1.06 -3.35
N ALA A 163 -9.74 0.16 -3.18
CA ALA A 163 -10.83 -0.01 -4.15
C ALA A 163 -11.69 1.26 -4.26
N ASP A 164 -12.01 1.91 -3.13
CA ASP A 164 -12.74 3.18 -3.12
C ASP A 164 -11.93 4.31 -3.79
N ILE A 165 -10.63 4.38 -3.49
CA ILE A 165 -9.74 5.40 -4.04
C ILE A 165 -9.65 5.25 -5.56
N LEU A 166 -9.40 4.03 -6.04
CA LEU A 166 -9.22 3.79 -7.48
C LEU A 166 -10.50 3.98 -8.27
N LYS A 167 -11.67 3.66 -7.71
CA LYS A 167 -12.96 3.97 -8.33
C LYS A 167 -13.11 5.47 -8.61
N GLN A 168 -12.71 6.31 -7.63
CA GLN A 168 -12.74 7.77 -7.80
C GLN A 168 -11.70 8.25 -8.81
N GLU A 169 -10.50 7.69 -8.80
CA GLU A 169 -9.43 8.05 -9.74
C GLU A 169 -9.75 7.61 -11.17
N GLN A 170 -10.38 6.44 -11.38
CA GLN A 170 -10.81 5.99 -12.70
C GLN A 170 -11.74 6.97 -13.40
N CYS A 171 -12.63 7.63 -12.66
CA CYS A 171 -13.54 8.65 -13.21
C CYS A 171 -12.82 9.92 -13.70
N LYS A 172 -11.56 10.15 -13.28
CA LYS A 172 -10.76 11.32 -13.66
C LYS A 172 -9.78 11.04 -14.78
N ILE A 173 -9.64 9.78 -15.22
CA ILE A 173 -8.69 9.42 -16.26
C ILE A 173 -9.12 10.01 -17.59
N ALA A 174 -8.20 10.74 -18.20
CA ALA A 174 -8.37 11.31 -19.54
C ALA A 174 -8.53 10.20 -20.60
N SER A 175 -9.12 10.56 -21.74
CA SER A 175 -9.20 9.67 -22.90
C SER A 175 -7.81 9.19 -23.33
N LYS A 176 -7.77 8.07 -24.08
CA LYS A 176 -6.50 7.53 -24.57
C LYS A 176 -5.76 8.56 -25.44
N ASP A 177 -6.47 9.27 -26.30
CA ASP A 177 -5.88 10.25 -27.22
C ASP A 177 -5.27 11.43 -26.46
N GLU A 178 -5.97 11.93 -25.43
CA GLU A 178 -5.45 12.98 -24.55
C GLU A 178 -4.21 12.51 -23.77
N PHE A 179 -4.22 11.27 -23.27
CA PHE A 179 -3.08 10.68 -22.60
C PHE A 179 -1.87 10.54 -23.52
N LEU A 180 -2.06 9.99 -24.73
CA LEU A 180 -1.00 9.86 -25.73
C LEU A 180 -0.40 11.23 -26.11
N LYS A 181 -1.25 12.22 -26.37
CA LYS A 181 -0.84 13.59 -26.70
C LYS A 181 -0.08 14.24 -25.55
N LYS A 182 -0.60 14.16 -24.33
CA LYS A 182 0.01 14.74 -23.12
C LYS A 182 1.44 14.26 -22.91
N HIS A 183 1.69 12.97 -23.17
CA HIS A 183 2.98 12.33 -22.91
C HIS A 183 3.85 12.15 -24.17
N ASN A 184 3.43 12.72 -25.31
CA ASN A 184 4.12 12.57 -26.58
C ASN A 184 4.42 11.09 -26.92
N LEU A 185 3.37 10.27 -26.80
CA LEU A 185 3.37 8.84 -27.09
C LEU A 185 2.82 8.56 -28.48
N SER A 186 3.21 7.44 -29.09
CA SER A 186 2.69 6.98 -30.38
C SER A 186 1.37 6.22 -30.20
N GLU A 187 0.71 5.87 -31.33
CA GLU A 187 -0.49 5.02 -31.34
C GLU A 187 -0.22 3.54 -31.00
N LYS A 188 1.05 3.13 -30.89
CA LYS A 188 1.39 1.75 -30.54
C LYS A 188 0.77 1.34 -29.19
N PRO A 189 0.37 0.07 -29.03
CA PRO A 189 -0.06 -0.43 -27.74
C PRO A 189 1.02 -0.26 -26.68
N ILE A 190 0.62 0.03 -25.44
CA ILE A 190 1.53 0.35 -24.36
C ILE A 190 1.80 -0.90 -23.51
N ILE A 191 3.08 -1.13 -23.17
CA ILE A 191 3.49 -1.98 -22.05
C ILE A 191 4.00 -1.07 -20.94
N ALA A 192 3.36 -1.13 -19.76
CA ALA A 192 3.71 -0.33 -18.61
C ALA A 192 4.88 -0.95 -17.83
N ILE A 193 5.83 -0.14 -17.38
CA ILE A 193 6.90 -0.55 -16.47
C ILE A 193 6.75 0.26 -15.17
N LEU A 194 6.54 -0.44 -14.06
CA LEU A 194 6.49 0.14 -12.72
C LEU A 194 7.63 -0.43 -11.88
N PRO A 195 8.81 0.20 -11.88
CA PRO A 195 10.02 -0.37 -11.31
C PRO A 195 10.14 -0.19 -9.78
N GLY A 196 9.19 0.50 -9.17
CA GLY A 196 9.16 0.80 -7.74
C GLY A 196 9.38 2.28 -7.43
N SER A 197 9.49 2.60 -6.14
CA SER A 197 9.56 3.97 -5.62
C SER A 197 10.82 4.28 -4.80
N ARG A 198 11.79 3.36 -4.76
CA ARG A 198 13.03 3.51 -4.00
C ARG A 198 14.25 3.51 -4.91
N VAL A 199 15.26 4.31 -4.56
CA VAL A 199 16.52 4.40 -5.32
C VAL A 199 17.12 3.03 -5.65
N GLN A 200 17.13 2.12 -4.67
CA GLN A 200 17.70 0.78 -4.86
C GLN A 200 16.86 -0.08 -5.82
N GLU A 201 15.52 0.11 -5.81
CA GLU A 201 14.62 -0.60 -6.73
C GLU A 201 14.88 -0.14 -8.16
N ILE A 202 14.89 1.18 -8.41
CA ILE A 202 15.17 1.72 -9.74
C ILE A 202 16.54 1.25 -10.25
N LYS A 203 17.60 1.38 -9.46
CA LYS A 203 18.97 0.98 -9.86
C LYS A 203 19.09 -0.50 -10.22
N LYS A 204 18.35 -1.37 -9.53
CA LYS A 204 18.49 -2.83 -9.72
C LYS A 204 17.49 -3.40 -10.70
N MET A 205 16.25 -2.89 -10.72
CA MET A 205 15.16 -3.54 -11.45
C MET A 205 14.94 -2.90 -12.82
N LEU A 206 14.96 -1.58 -12.91
CA LEU A 206 14.67 -0.89 -14.16
C LEU A 206 15.60 -1.31 -15.31
N PRO A 207 16.92 -1.45 -15.15
CA PRO A 207 17.79 -1.91 -16.24
C PRO A 207 17.42 -3.30 -16.78
N VAL A 208 17.02 -4.24 -15.92
CA VAL A 208 16.60 -5.60 -16.33
C VAL A 208 15.25 -5.55 -17.05
N MET A 209 14.30 -4.76 -16.55
CA MET A 209 12.98 -4.57 -17.17
C MET A 209 13.08 -3.92 -18.55
N LEU A 210 14.04 -3.02 -18.76
CA LEU A 210 14.24 -2.31 -20.03
C LEU A 210 14.87 -3.18 -21.12
N GLN A 211 15.62 -4.25 -20.78
CA GLN A 211 16.18 -5.18 -21.76
C GLN A 211 15.08 -5.88 -22.58
N VAL A 212 13.85 -5.91 -22.07
CA VAL A 212 12.71 -6.54 -22.76
C VAL A 212 12.21 -5.72 -23.95
N VAL A 213 12.49 -4.41 -23.97
CA VAL A 213 11.95 -3.45 -24.96
C VAL A 213 12.23 -3.89 -26.41
N GLN A 214 13.44 -4.37 -26.68
CA GLN A 214 13.86 -4.80 -28.02
C GLN A 214 13.09 -6.02 -28.56
N ASN A 215 12.45 -6.81 -27.67
CA ASN A 215 11.73 -8.03 -28.03
C ASN A 215 10.29 -7.77 -28.47
N PHE A 216 9.82 -6.49 -28.41
CA PHE A 216 8.44 -6.10 -28.72
C PHE A 216 8.41 -4.80 -29.56
N PRO A 217 8.91 -4.80 -30.80
CA PRO A 217 9.02 -3.59 -31.62
C PRO A 217 7.65 -3.00 -32.01
N GLU A 218 6.59 -3.79 -31.95
CA GLU A 218 5.20 -3.37 -32.21
C GLU A 218 4.54 -2.65 -31.04
N TYR A 219 5.16 -2.66 -29.83
CA TYR A 219 4.70 -1.97 -28.65
C TYR A 219 5.57 -0.76 -28.32
N GLN A 220 5.03 0.15 -27.56
CA GLN A 220 5.80 1.19 -26.87
C GLN A 220 5.83 0.92 -25.38
N PHE A 221 6.99 1.12 -24.76
CA PHE A 221 7.19 0.93 -23.33
C PHE A 221 7.14 2.27 -22.61
N VAL A 222 6.37 2.34 -21.53
CA VAL A 222 6.22 3.56 -20.73
C VAL A 222 6.56 3.24 -19.27
N VAL A 223 7.55 3.95 -18.74
CA VAL A 223 8.01 3.83 -17.35
C VAL A 223 7.28 4.84 -16.48
N ALA A 224 6.65 4.37 -15.41
CA ALA A 224 6.10 5.25 -14.37
C ALA A 224 7.21 5.64 -13.39
N GLY A 225 7.61 6.91 -13.41
CA GLY A 225 8.51 7.50 -12.43
C GLY A 225 7.77 8.12 -11.25
N THR A 226 8.45 8.23 -10.11
CA THR A 226 7.97 8.98 -8.95
C THR A 226 8.73 10.27 -8.76
N THR A 227 8.04 11.37 -8.47
CA THR A 227 8.65 12.68 -8.22
C THR A 227 9.42 12.76 -6.89
N SER A 228 9.30 11.75 -6.03
CA SER A 228 10.11 11.63 -4.82
C SER A 228 11.55 11.23 -5.09
N LEU A 229 11.88 10.83 -6.33
CA LEU A 229 13.23 10.45 -6.75
C LEU A 229 13.74 11.40 -7.85
N PRO A 230 15.06 11.66 -7.89
CA PRO A 230 15.67 12.47 -8.93
C PRO A 230 15.43 11.87 -10.33
N LYS A 231 15.09 12.70 -11.30
CA LYS A 231 14.85 12.30 -12.70
C LYS A 231 16.10 11.63 -13.31
N GLU A 232 17.28 12.13 -12.95
CA GLU A 232 18.58 11.64 -13.42
C GLU A 232 18.79 10.15 -13.14
N LEU A 233 18.17 9.64 -12.07
CA LEU A 233 18.21 8.20 -11.75
C LEU A 233 17.57 7.34 -12.85
N TYR A 234 16.47 7.84 -13.42
CA TYR A 234 15.79 7.17 -14.54
C TYR A 234 16.53 7.41 -15.86
N ASP A 235 17.00 8.63 -16.10
CA ASP A 235 17.70 9.00 -17.33
C ASP A 235 18.92 8.10 -17.55
N VAL A 236 19.71 7.83 -16.49
CA VAL A 236 20.87 6.91 -16.55
C VAL A 236 20.45 5.49 -16.92
N ALA A 237 19.37 4.97 -16.33
CA ALA A 237 18.89 3.62 -16.62
C ALA A 237 18.28 3.48 -18.02
N MET A 238 17.82 4.57 -18.61
CA MET A 238 17.06 4.62 -19.87
C MET A 238 17.90 5.07 -21.08
N GLN A 239 19.20 5.34 -20.92
CA GLN A 239 20.06 5.94 -21.97
C GLN A 239 20.01 5.23 -23.32
N ASN A 240 19.85 3.90 -23.35
CA ASN A 240 19.92 3.09 -24.57
C ASN A 240 18.58 2.39 -24.88
N THR A 241 17.44 3.01 -24.57
CA THR A 241 16.13 2.43 -24.80
C THR A 241 15.18 3.42 -25.45
N SER A 242 14.22 2.91 -26.22
CA SER A 242 13.12 3.70 -26.78
C SER A 242 11.96 3.91 -25.81
N ALA A 243 12.04 3.38 -24.59
CA ALA A 243 11.01 3.56 -23.57
C ALA A 243 10.84 5.06 -23.20
N LYS A 244 9.62 5.44 -22.86
CA LYS A 244 9.28 6.81 -22.41
C LYS A 244 9.12 6.82 -20.90
N LEU A 245 9.48 7.94 -20.26
CA LEU A 245 9.30 8.16 -18.82
C LEU A 245 8.17 9.16 -18.61
N ILE A 246 7.25 8.82 -17.72
CA ILE A 246 6.17 9.72 -17.29
C ILE A 246 6.13 9.84 -15.78
N PHE A 247 5.62 10.96 -15.27
CA PHE A 247 5.42 11.24 -13.86
C PHE A 247 3.97 11.63 -13.58
N ASN A 248 3.51 11.35 -12.36
CA ASN A 248 2.21 11.77 -11.83
C ASN A 248 0.98 11.31 -12.64
N ASP A 249 1.10 10.25 -13.43
CA ASP A 249 0.02 9.74 -14.28
C ASP A 249 0.01 8.19 -14.33
N THR A 250 0.44 7.57 -13.24
CA THR A 250 0.57 6.11 -13.15
C THR A 250 -0.77 5.39 -13.34
N TYR A 251 -1.86 5.94 -12.84
CA TYR A 251 -3.18 5.34 -12.97
C TYR A 251 -3.70 5.40 -14.41
N ALA A 252 -3.49 6.52 -15.11
CA ALA A 252 -3.82 6.61 -16.53
C ALA A 252 -2.95 5.64 -17.35
N LEU A 253 -1.66 5.51 -17.02
CA LEU A 253 -0.80 4.49 -17.64
C LEU A 253 -1.34 3.07 -17.44
N MET A 254 -1.70 2.69 -16.21
CA MET A 254 -2.26 1.37 -15.91
C MET A 254 -3.57 1.14 -16.68
N HIS A 255 -4.41 2.17 -16.79
CA HIS A 255 -5.70 2.10 -17.50
C HIS A 255 -5.55 1.89 -19.01
N HIS A 256 -4.56 2.56 -19.64
CA HIS A 256 -4.39 2.51 -21.09
C HIS A 256 -3.41 1.45 -21.60
N ALA A 257 -2.65 0.81 -20.71
CA ALA A 257 -1.68 -0.21 -21.08
C ALA A 257 -2.34 -1.57 -21.36
N LYS A 258 -1.69 -2.37 -22.22
CA LYS A 258 -2.11 -3.75 -22.56
C LYS A 258 -1.52 -4.80 -21.62
N ALA A 259 -0.31 -4.55 -21.11
CA ALA A 259 0.38 -5.41 -20.15
C ALA A 259 1.29 -4.58 -19.24
N GLY A 260 1.64 -5.14 -18.08
CA GLY A 260 2.51 -4.48 -17.11
C GLY A 260 3.68 -5.35 -16.64
N ILE A 261 4.85 -4.72 -16.42
CA ILE A 261 6.00 -5.30 -15.73
C ILE A 261 6.12 -4.53 -14.42
N ILE A 262 5.76 -5.15 -13.31
CA ILE A 262 5.48 -4.41 -12.06
C ILE A 262 6.30 -4.96 -10.90
N LYS A 263 6.99 -4.09 -10.18
CA LYS A 263 7.66 -4.43 -8.93
C LYS A 263 6.62 -4.85 -7.87
N SER A 264 6.90 -5.93 -7.16
CA SER A 264 6.05 -6.43 -6.08
C SER A 264 5.78 -5.35 -5.03
N GLY A 265 4.52 -5.12 -4.72
CA GLY A 265 4.02 -4.14 -3.76
C GLY A 265 2.55 -3.83 -4.01
N THR A 266 2.06 -2.72 -3.46
CA THR A 266 0.69 -2.24 -3.63
C THR A 266 0.34 -2.01 -5.11
N SER A 267 1.33 -1.59 -5.92
CA SER A 267 1.13 -1.35 -7.36
C SER A 267 0.67 -2.59 -8.14
N SER A 268 0.98 -3.81 -7.67
CA SER A 268 0.45 -5.03 -8.27
C SER A 268 -1.06 -5.16 -8.03
N LEU A 269 -1.56 -4.80 -6.85
CA LEU A 269 -2.98 -4.78 -6.57
C LEU A 269 -3.69 -3.66 -7.34
N GLU A 270 -3.07 -2.47 -7.40
CA GLU A 270 -3.58 -1.34 -8.20
C GLU A 270 -3.75 -1.74 -9.67
N ALA A 271 -2.74 -2.37 -10.27
CA ALA A 271 -2.80 -2.85 -11.65
C ALA A 271 -3.94 -3.85 -11.89
N ALA A 272 -4.15 -4.79 -10.96
CA ALA A 272 -5.25 -5.74 -11.05
C ALA A 272 -6.62 -5.05 -10.95
N LEU A 273 -6.76 -4.02 -10.10
CA LEU A 273 -7.98 -3.21 -9.99
C LEU A 273 -8.22 -2.36 -11.25
N PHE A 274 -7.17 -1.95 -11.96
CA PHE A 274 -7.26 -1.36 -13.30
C PHE A 274 -7.41 -2.39 -14.41
N LYS A 275 -7.53 -3.68 -14.10
CA LYS A 275 -7.62 -4.79 -15.05
C LYS A 275 -6.44 -4.87 -16.02
N LEU A 276 -5.25 -4.48 -15.56
CA LEU A 276 -4.01 -4.56 -16.32
C LEU A 276 -3.32 -5.91 -16.08
N PRO A 277 -3.32 -6.85 -17.06
CA PRO A 277 -2.53 -8.07 -16.97
C PRO A 277 -1.06 -7.73 -16.72
N HIS A 278 -0.42 -8.35 -15.73
CA HIS A 278 0.94 -7.99 -15.38
C HIS A 278 1.76 -9.17 -14.81
N VAL A 279 3.06 -9.06 -14.94
CA VAL A 279 4.04 -9.91 -14.26
C VAL A 279 4.60 -9.16 -13.05
N VAL A 280 4.71 -9.86 -11.94
CA VAL A 280 5.26 -9.31 -10.69
C VAL A 280 6.73 -9.62 -10.59
N CYS A 281 7.55 -8.60 -10.40
CA CYS A 281 9.00 -8.70 -10.29
C CYS A 281 9.46 -8.33 -8.88
N TYR A 282 10.41 -9.11 -8.35
CA TYR A 282 11.00 -8.81 -7.05
C TYR A 282 12.47 -9.23 -7.00
N THR A 283 13.33 -8.32 -6.57
CA THR A 283 14.70 -8.63 -6.22
C THR A 283 15.15 -7.84 -5.00
N ALA A 284 15.90 -8.48 -4.14
CA ALA A 284 16.52 -7.89 -2.97
C ALA A 284 18.02 -8.25 -2.93
N ASN A 285 18.76 -7.61 -2.03
CA ASN A 285 20.13 -8.01 -1.75
C ASN A 285 20.12 -9.44 -1.17
N LYS A 286 21.09 -10.27 -1.58
CA LYS A 286 21.19 -11.71 -1.22
C LYS A 286 21.11 -11.95 0.30
N LEU A 287 21.74 -11.09 1.10
CA LEU A 287 21.71 -11.20 2.57
C LEU A 287 20.32 -10.89 3.13
N SER A 288 19.74 -9.77 2.68
CA SER A 288 18.38 -9.37 3.10
C SER A 288 17.34 -10.42 2.70
N TYR A 289 17.47 -11.03 1.53
CA TYR A 289 16.57 -12.09 1.08
C TYR A 289 16.69 -13.36 1.93
N ARG A 290 17.93 -13.78 2.27
CA ARG A 290 18.13 -14.93 3.17
C ARG A 290 17.53 -14.70 4.54
N ILE A 291 17.71 -13.52 5.11
CA ILE A 291 17.11 -13.13 6.39
C ILE A 291 15.59 -13.13 6.27
N ALA A 292 15.03 -12.49 5.24
CA ALA A 292 13.58 -12.46 5.01
C ALA A 292 13.00 -13.87 4.89
N LYS A 293 13.65 -14.77 4.13
CA LYS A 293 13.21 -16.16 3.96
C LYS A 293 13.18 -16.97 5.28
N GLN A 294 13.99 -16.58 6.27
CA GLN A 294 13.98 -17.22 7.60
C GLN A 294 12.89 -16.66 8.53
N ILE A 295 12.51 -15.39 8.33
CA ILE A 295 11.57 -14.65 9.20
C ILE A 295 10.13 -14.75 8.70
N VAL A 296 9.95 -14.81 7.39
CA VAL A 296 8.64 -14.91 6.75
C VAL A 296 8.03 -16.29 7.03
N ASN A 297 6.74 -16.29 7.28
CA ASN A 297 5.98 -17.53 7.49
C ASN A 297 6.18 -18.49 6.32
N LYS A 298 6.61 -19.73 6.62
CA LYS A 298 6.90 -20.76 5.61
C LYS A 298 5.67 -21.24 4.84
N GLU A 299 4.48 -20.96 5.36
CA GLU A 299 3.20 -21.26 4.70
C GLU A 299 2.82 -20.22 3.64
N LEU A 300 3.56 -19.09 3.57
CA LEU A 300 3.29 -18.06 2.59
C LEU A 300 3.70 -18.53 1.19
N LYS A 301 2.72 -18.84 0.34
CA LYS A 301 2.93 -19.34 -1.01
C LYS A 301 3.28 -18.25 -2.02
N TYR A 302 2.82 -17.01 -1.79
CA TYR A 302 2.87 -15.90 -2.74
C TYR A 302 3.39 -14.63 -2.08
N ILE A 303 3.92 -13.71 -2.88
CA ILE A 303 4.35 -12.38 -2.44
C ILE A 303 3.46 -11.25 -2.96
N SER A 304 2.73 -11.48 -4.05
CA SER A 304 1.81 -10.50 -4.61
C SER A 304 0.47 -10.54 -3.88
N LEU A 305 -0.10 -9.37 -3.60
CA LEU A 305 -1.41 -9.28 -2.95
C LEU A 305 -2.50 -9.94 -3.81
N VAL A 306 -2.39 -9.90 -5.13
CA VAL A 306 -3.33 -10.55 -6.06
C VAL A 306 -3.41 -12.04 -5.80
N ASN A 307 -2.26 -12.72 -5.81
CA ASN A 307 -2.18 -14.16 -5.59
C ASN A 307 -2.54 -14.55 -4.15
N LEU A 308 -2.13 -13.72 -3.17
CA LEU A 308 -2.45 -13.93 -1.75
C LEU A 308 -3.96 -13.86 -1.46
N ILE A 309 -4.65 -12.87 -2.04
CA ILE A 309 -6.08 -12.67 -1.81
C ILE A 309 -6.89 -13.79 -2.46
N LEU A 310 -6.50 -14.20 -3.66
CA LEU A 310 -7.19 -15.25 -4.41
C LEU A 310 -6.74 -16.68 -4.03
N ASP A 311 -5.66 -16.82 -3.22
CA ASP A 311 -4.94 -18.09 -2.95
C ASP A 311 -4.66 -18.90 -4.24
N LYS A 312 -4.29 -18.19 -5.31
CA LYS A 312 -4.13 -18.74 -6.65
C LYS A 312 -2.99 -18.02 -7.41
N PRO A 313 -2.17 -18.71 -8.24
CA PRO A 313 -1.12 -18.09 -9.05
C PRO A 313 -1.70 -17.40 -10.29
N VAL A 314 -2.42 -16.30 -10.09
CA VAL A 314 -3.05 -15.51 -11.16
C VAL A 314 -2.00 -14.75 -11.96
N VAL A 315 -1.09 -14.08 -11.25
CA VAL A 315 0.04 -13.36 -11.83
C VAL A 315 1.33 -14.13 -11.57
N THR A 316 2.21 -14.21 -12.58
CA THR A 316 3.51 -14.84 -12.40
C THR A 316 4.41 -13.95 -11.52
N GLU A 317 5.06 -14.55 -10.52
CA GLU A 317 5.98 -13.88 -9.62
C GLU A 317 7.42 -14.25 -9.95
N LEU A 318 8.16 -13.35 -10.57
CA LEU A 318 9.59 -13.52 -10.90
C LEU A 318 10.44 -12.99 -9.73
N ILE A 319 10.95 -13.92 -8.92
CA ILE A 319 11.62 -13.61 -7.66
C ILE A 319 13.10 -13.95 -7.75
N GLN A 320 13.97 -12.99 -7.41
CA GLN A 320 15.44 -13.17 -7.32
C GLN A 320 16.04 -13.69 -8.62
N GLN A 321 16.42 -14.98 -8.65
CA GLN A 321 17.04 -15.63 -9.81
C GLN A 321 16.11 -15.77 -11.03
N ASP A 322 14.80 -15.81 -10.78
CA ASP A 322 13.81 -15.89 -11.85
C ASP A 322 13.53 -14.51 -12.48
N PHE A 323 13.96 -13.43 -11.81
CA PHE A 323 13.84 -12.07 -12.32
C PHE A 323 14.94 -11.81 -13.36
N THR A 324 14.71 -12.28 -14.59
CA THR A 324 15.57 -12.09 -15.76
C THR A 324 14.78 -11.50 -16.92
N SER A 325 15.46 -10.86 -17.87
CA SER A 325 14.84 -10.30 -19.08
C SER A 325 14.17 -11.38 -19.94
N GLU A 326 14.73 -12.59 -19.98
CA GLU A 326 14.20 -13.74 -20.70
C GLU A 326 12.86 -14.18 -20.12
N ASN A 327 12.79 -14.36 -18.80
CA ASN A 327 11.58 -14.77 -18.12
C ASN A 327 10.50 -13.68 -18.21
N ILE A 328 10.87 -12.40 -18.05
CA ILE A 328 9.93 -11.29 -18.24
C ILE A 328 9.36 -11.31 -19.67
N THR A 329 10.24 -11.47 -20.67
CA THR A 329 9.83 -11.54 -22.09
C THR A 329 8.83 -12.69 -22.32
N LEU A 330 9.10 -13.88 -21.76
CA LEU A 330 8.22 -15.03 -21.88
C LEU A 330 6.84 -14.74 -21.27
N GLU A 331 6.81 -14.18 -20.07
CA GLU A 331 5.54 -13.89 -19.36
C GLU A 331 4.76 -12.77 -20.06
N VAL A 332 5.43 -11.71 -20.54
CA VAL A 332 4.77 -10.66 -21.33
C VAL A 332 4.17 -11.25 -22.61
N LYS A 333 4.88 -12.11 -23.35
CA LYS A 333 4.33 -12.78 -24.55
C LYS A 333 3.09 -13.58 -24.22
N LYS A 334 3.08 -14.34 -23.12
CA LYS A 334 1.91 -15.11 -22.68
C LYS A 334 0.71 -14.20 -22.36
N MET A 335 0.93 -13.11 -21.61
CA MET A 335 -0.12 -12.16 -21.23
C MET A 335 -0.76 -11.44 -22.43
N LEU A 336 -0.01 -11.28 -23.53
CA LEU A 336 -0.49 -10.66 -24.75
C LEU A 336 -1.33 -11.60 -25.62
N THR A 337 -1.39 -12.91 -25.32
CA THR A 337 -2.34 -13.82 -25.98
C THR A 337 -3.76 -13.57 -25.45
N GLU A 338 -4.77 -13.71 -26.33
CA GLU A 338 -6.17 -13.50 -25.96
C GLU A 338 -6.63 -14.46 -24.85
N GLU A 339 -6.26 -15.74 -24.96
CA GLU A 339 -6.62 -16.78 -24.00
C GLU A 339 -6.10 -16.44 -22.58
N LYS A 340 -4.79 -16.14 -22.44
CA LYS A 340 -4.20 -15.87 -21.13
C LYS A 340 -4.69 -14.54 -20.55
N SER A 341 -4.84 -13.52 -21.40
CA SER A 341 -5.42 -12.23 -20.99
C SER A 341 -6.85 -12.42 -20.46
N PHE A 342 -7.68 -13.18 -21.15
CA PHE A 342 -9.05 -13.46 -20.72
C PHE A 342 -9.09 -14.17 -19.35
N GLN A 343 -8.25 -15.19 -19.15
CA GLN A 343 -8.15 -15.90 -17.87
C GLN A 343 -7.76 -14.94 -16.72
N ILE A 344 -6.74 -14.11 -16.93
CA ILE A 344 -6.28 -13.13 -15.92
C ILE A 344 -7.40 -12.13 -15.61
N LEU A 345 -8.08 -11.62 -16.62
CA LEU A 345 -9.17 -10.66 -16.44
C LEU A 345 -10.38 -11.26 -15.68
N ALA A 346 -10.69 -12.54 -15.91
CA ALA A 346 -11.72 -13.25 -15.15
C ALA A 346 -11.34 -13.32 -13.65
N ASP A 347 -10.09 -13.67 -13.34
CA ASP A 347 -9.59 -13.70 -11.96
C ASP A 347 -9.54 -12.28 -11.32
N TYR A 348 -9.22 -11.25 -12.10
CA TYR A 348 -9.28 -9.87 -11.61
C TYR A 348 -10.71 -9.41 -11.31
N ASN A 349 -11.70 -9.83 -12.10
CA ASN A 349 -13.10 -9.54 -11.78
C ASN A 349 -13.52 -10.20 -10.46
N LEU A 350 -13.08 -11.44 -10.19
CA LEU A 350 -13.29 -12.08 -8.90
C LEU A 350 -12.58 -11.31 -7.76
N LEU A 351 -11.31 -10.94 -7.93
CA LEU A 351 -10.58 -10.13 -6.99
C LEU A 351 -11.31 -8.82 -6.65
N ILE A 352 -11.75 -8.10 -7.69
CA ILE A 352 -12.49 -6.86 -7.56
C ILE A 352 -13.76 -7.09 -6.74
N SER A 353 -14.54 -8.13 -7.01
CA SER A 353 -15.75 -8.44 -6.25
C SER A 353 -15.51 -8.74 -4.77
N MET A 354 -14.33 -9.29 -4.43
CA MET A 354 -13.94 -9.56 -3.04
C MET A 354 -13.47 -8.31 -2.28
N LEU A 355 -12.95 -7.32 -3.00
CA LEU A 355 -12.37 -6.10 -2.41
C LEU A 355 -13.31 -4.91 -2.43
N GLN A 356 -14.26 -4.88 -3.38
CA GLN A 356 -15.22 -3.80 -3.51
C GLN A 356 -16.29 -3.91 -2.43
N ASP A 357 -16.26 -2.93 -1.54
CA ASP A 357 -17.41 -2.49 -0.78
C ASP A 357 -17.49 -0.97 -0.91
N GLU A 358 -18.68 -0.39 -0.86
CA GLU A 358 -18.83 1.05 -1.01
C GLU A 358 -18.69 1.77 0.34
N ASN A 359 -18.06 2.94 0.30
CA ASN A 359 -17.94 3.82 1.46
C ASN A 359 -17.21 3.19 2.67
N ILE A 360 -16.11 2.49 2.43
CA ILE A 360 -15.35 1.76 3.44
C ILE A 360 -14.97 2.67 4.61
N SER A 361 -14.39 3.84 4.33
CA SER A 361 -14.02 4.81 5.37
C SER A 361 -15.23 5.28 6.17
N THR A 362 -16.40 5.42 5.55
CA THR A 362 -17.65 5.80 6.24
C THR A 362 -18.15 4.69 7.15
N LYS A 363 -18.08 3.43 6.73
CA LYS A 363 -18.46 2.28 7.57
C LYS A 363 -17.56 2.18 8.82
N ILE A 364 -16.26 2.33 8.65
CA ILE A 364 -15.29 2.35 9.76
C ILE A 364 -15.58 3.55 10.69
N ALA A 365 -15.78 4.74 10.14
CA ALA A 365 -16.08 5.94 10.90
C ALA A 365 -17.36 5.78 11.74
N ASN A 366 -18.41 5.24 11.15
CA ASN A 366 -19.68 4.99 11.83
C ASN A 366 -19.51 3.98 12.96
N ASP A 367 -18.76 2.89 12.75
CA ASP A 367 -18.51 1.90 13.81
C ASP A 367 -17.73 2.52 14.97
N ILE A 368 -16.65 3.28 14.71
CA ILE A 368 -15.88 3.98 15.75
C ILE A 368 -16.78 4.94 16.54
N VAL A 369 -17.51 5.82 15.86
CA VAL A 369 -18.33 6.84 16.50
C VAL A 369 -19.47 6.21 17.32
N ASN A 370 -20.13 5.18 16.78
CA ASN A 370 -21.19 4.48 17.49
C ASN A 370 -20.68 3.77 18.75
N ARG A 371 -19.52 3.13 18.70
CA ARG A 371 -18.88 2.50 19.87
C ARG A 371 -18.54 3.54 20.94
N LEU A 372 -18.03 4.70 20.54
CA LEU A 372 -17.73 5.79 21.48
C LEU A 372 -18.99 6.34 22.15
N ARG A 373 -20.10 6.45 21.42
CA ARG A 373 -21.40 6.92 21.96
C ARG A 373 -22.11 5.87 22.83
N ALA A 374 -21.94 4.60 22.53
CA ALA A 374 -22.61 3.50 23.26
C ALA A 374 -22.06 3.25 24.67
N THR A 375 -20.87 3.74 24.99
CA THR A 375 -20.24 3.59 26.30
C THR A 375 -20.16 4.98 26.93
N PRO A 376 -21.09 5.36 27.83
CA PRO A 376 -20.94 6.59 28.61
C PRO A 376 -19.67 6.53 29.47
N HIS A 377 -18.98 7.65 29.57
CA HIS A 377 -17.78 7.85 30.39
C HIS A 377 -18.05 7.63 31.88
#